data_791cfb954af50dfa0d5a956ad9103eee
#
_entry.id   791cfb954af50dfa0d5a956ad9103eee
#
_cell.length_a   1.000
_cell.length_b   1.000
_cell.length_c   1.000
_cell.angle_alpha   90.00
_cell.angle_beta   90.00
_cell.angle_gamma   90.00
#
_symmetry.space_group_name_H-M   'P 1'
#
loop_
_entity.id
_entity.type
_entity.pdbx_description
1 polymer ?
#
loop_
_entity_poly.entity_id
_entity_poly.type
_entity_poly.pdbx_seq_one_letter_code
_entity_poly.pdbx_strand_id
1 'polypeptide(L)'
;MPFYIIGGLMVLYRYRWAGLWMIVCAVLAIVVSDQSSGFVKHFIHRLRPCATEQVRLLVAHCSDTFSFTSNHAANHFAIAAFLSLVFRRVKWLPYVLIIWAGFVALSQVYVGLHFPADIAGGALIGVLAGYAAFALFKLIKEKYFAESNI
;
A
#
# COMPACT_ATOMS: atom_id res chain seq x y z
N MET A 1 12.95 -2.93 -5.36
CA MET A 1 12.15 -3.83 -6.23
C MET A 1 12.47 -5.34 -6.06
N PRO A 2 13.71 -5.82 -5.82
CA PRO A 2 13.98 -7.27 -5.77
C PRO A 2 13.21 -8.02 -4.67
N PHE A 3 13.00 -7.41 -3.52
CA PHE A 3 12.31 -8.07 -2.39
C PHE A 3 10.87 -8.48 -2.70
N TYR A 4 10.12 -7.67 -3.45
CA TYR A 4 8.74 -8.02 -3.84
C TYR A 4 8.69 -9.18 -4.84
N ILE A 5 9.66 -9.24 -5.76
CA ILE A 5 9.79 -10.35 -6.72
C ILE A 5 10.12 -11.65 -5.98
N ILE A 6 11.11 -11.62 -5.10
CA ILE A 6 11.51 -12.79 -4.31
C ILE A 6 10.34 -13.26 -3.44
N GLY A 7 9.68 -12.35 -2.72
CA GLY A 7 8.50 -12.67 -1.92
C GLY A 7 7.37 -13.27 -2.74
N GLY A 8 7.09 -12.72 -3.92
CA GLY A 8 6.09 -13.24 -4.86
C GLY A 8 6.42 -14.65 -5.35
N LEU A 9 7.67 -14.90 -5.71
CA LEU A 9 8.13 -16.24 -6.14
C LEU A 9 8.04 -17.26 -4.99
N MET A 10 8.41 -16.88 -3.76
CA MET A 10 8.26 -17.73 -2.58
C MET A 10 6.79 -18.08 -2.31
N VAL A 11 5.89 -17.12 -2.43
CA VAL A 11 4.44 -17.33 -2.28
C VAL A 11 3.92 -18.27 -3.35
N LEU A 12 4.29 -18.09 -4.62
CA LEU A 12 3.92 -18.99 -5.72
C LEU A 12 4.46 -20.40 -5.51
N TYR A 13 5.69 -20.56 -5.12
CA TYR A 13 6.30 -21.86 -4.84
C TYR A 13 5.58 -22.57 -3.70
N ARG A 14 5.29 -21.85 -2.60
CA ARG A 14 4.70 -22.44 -1.37
C ARG A 14 3.21 -22.71 -1.48
N TYR A 15 2.44 -21.83 -2.17
CA TYR A 15 0.97 -21.89 -2.19
C TYR A 15 0.38 -22.14 -3.58
N ARG A 16 1.22 -22.31 -4.62
CA ARG A 16 0.81 -22.64 -6.00
C ARG A 16 -0.34 -21.74 -6.51
N TRP A 17 -1.48 -22.31 -6.89
CA TRP A 17 -2.64 -21.57 -7.40
C TRP A 17 -3.24 -20.58 -6.38
N ALA A 18 -3.30 -20.93 -5.11
CA ALA A 18 -3.73 -20.00 -4.07
C ALA A 18 -2.75 -18.82 -3.92
N GLY A 19 -1.44 -19.06 -4.10
CA GLY A 19 -0.42 -18.02 -4.14
C GLY A 19 -0.59 -17.05 -5.31
N LEU A 20 -0.99 -17.54 -6.49
CA LEU A 20 -1.30 -16.68 -7.64
C LEU A 20 -2.46 -15.72 -7.31
N TRP A 21 -3.56 -16.23 -6.76
CA TRP A 21 -4.68 -15.38 -6.36
C TRP A 21 -4.33 -14.40 -5.24
N MET A 22 -3.44 -14.78 -4.34
CA MET A 22 -2.90 -13.86 -3.32
C MET A 22 -2.14 -12.70 -3.98
N ILE A 23 -1.29 -12.97 -4.98
CA ILE A 23 -0.58 -11.94 -5.73
C ILE A 23 -1.55 -11.06 -6.52
N VAL A 24 -2.54 -11.64 -7.20
CA VAL A 24 -3.56 -10.88 -7.93
C VAL A 24 -4.31 -9.93 -6.99
N CYS A 25 -4.75 -10.41 -5.82
CA CYS A 25 -5.43 -9.56 -4.84
C CYS A 25 -4.50 -8.48 -4.25
N ALA A 26 -3.21 -8.77 -4.05
CA ALA A 26 -2.23 -7.78 -3.62
C ALA A 26 -2.04 -6.67 -4.67
N VAL A 27 -1.94 -7.03 -5.95
CA VAL A 27 -1.88 -6.06 -7.06
C VAL A 27 -3.16 -5.24 -7.13
N LEU A 28 -4.33 -5.87 -7.00
CA LEU A 28 -5.61 -5.16 -6.96
C LEU A 28 -5.69 -4.17 -5.78
N ALA A 29 -5.16 -4.53 -4.60
CA ALA A 29 -5.09 -3.61 -3.47
C ALA A 29 -4.29 -2.34 -3.82
N ILE A 30 -3.14 -2.49 -4.51
CA ILE A 30 -2.33 -1.36 -4.97
C ILE A 30 -3.11 -0.54 -6.00
N VAL A 31 -3.68 -1.17 -7.01
CA VAL A 31 -4.42 -0.47 -8.08
C VAL A 31 -5.59 0.32 -7.49
N VAL A 32 -6.38 -0.29 -6.61
CA VAL A 32 -7.52 0.38 -5.96
C VAL A 32 -7.03 1.55 -5.09
N SER A 33 -5.97 1.37 -4.29
CA SER A 33 -5.46 2.43 -3.44
C SER A 33 -4.88 3.59 -4.26
N ASP A 34 -4.16 3.30 -5.33
CA ASP A 34 -3.55 4.31 -6.22
C ASP A 34 -4.61 5.12 -6.95
N GLN A 35 -5.61 4.46 -7.55
CA GLN A 35 -6.71 5.12 -8.25
C GLN A 35 -7.57 5.95 -7.28
N SER A 36 -7.88 5.43 -6.10
CA SER A 36 -8.61 6.16 -5.07
C SER A 36 -7.86 7.41 -4.62
N SER A 37 -6.55 7.29 -4.36
CA SER A 37 -5.69 8.44 -4.04
C SER A 37 -5.64 9.45 -5.19
N GLY A 38 -5.53 8.98 -6.43
CA GLY A 38 -5.56 9.81 -7.64
C GLY A 38 -6.86 10.60 -7.74
N PHE A 39 -8.00 9.93 -7.55
CA PHE A 39 -9.32 10.58 -7.55
C PHE A 39 -9.41 11.68 -6.49
N VAL A 40 -8.99 11.39 -5.25
CA VAL A 40 -9.01 12.37 -4.14
C VAL A 40 -8.10 13.57 -4.44
N LYS A 41 -6.93 13.36 -5.08
CA LYS A 41 -6.04 14.46 -5.51
C LYS A 41 -6.74 15.44 -6.44
N HIS A 42 -7.45 14.90 -7.44
CA HIS A 42 -8.20 15.72 -8.41
C HIS A 42 -9.42 16.41 -7.81
N PHE A 43 -9.85 16.04 -6.61
CA PHE A 43 -10.95 16.67 -5.92
C PHE A 43 -10.49 17.79 -4.97
N ILE A 44 -9.37 17.56 -4.26
CA ILE A 44 -8.90 18.48 -3.21
C ILE A 44 -7.94 19.55 -3.73
N HIS A 45 -7.19 19.29 -4.82
CA HIS A 45 -6.26 20.21 -5.46
C HIS A 45 -5.21 20.84 -4.51
N ARG A 46 -4.81 20.13 -3.44
CA ARG A 46 -3.82 20.63 -2.49
C ARG A 46 -2.43 20.68 -3.13
N LEU A 47 -1.80 21.83 -3.11
CA LEU A 47 -0.41 21.98 -3.56
C LEU A 47 0.56 21.29 -2.59
N ARG A 48 1.75 20.94 -3.08
CA ARG A 48 2.78 20.27 -2.29
C ARG A 48 3.56 21.26 -1.43
N PRO A 49 4.18 20.81 -0.29
CA PRO A 49 5.04 21.67 0.51
C PRO A 49 6.14 22.33 -0.33
N CYS A 50 6.78 21.59 -1.21
CA CYS A 50 7.84 22.10 -2.10
C CYS A 50 7.38 23.18 -3.09
N ALA A 51 6.08 23.35 -3.30
CA ALA A 51 5.52 24.40 -4.18
C ALA A 51 4.99 25.61 -3.40
N THR A 52 4.75 25.49 -2.10
CA THR A 52 4.09 26.54 -1.28
C THR A 52 4.94 27.01 -0.11
N GLU A 53 5.87 26.19 0.38
CA GLU A 53 6.64 26.46 1.58
C GLU A 53 8.15 26.53 1.26
N GLN A 54 8.89 27.23 2.10
CA GLN A 54 10.36 27.22 2.03
C GLN A 54 10.91 25.94 2.67
N VAL A 55 10.63 24.79 2.06
CA VAL A 55 11.12 23.50 2.52
C VAL A 55 12.39 23.09 1.78
N ARG A 56 13.27 22.38 2.49
CA ARG A 56 14.43 21.77 1.84
C ARG A 56 13.98 20.57 1.02
N LEU A 57 13.92 20.73 -0.30
CA LEU A 57 13.63 19.62 -1.20
C LEU A 57 14.87 18.73 -1.35
N LEU A 58 14.72 17.44 -1.02
CA LEU A 58 15.80 16.45 -1.08
C LEU A 58 15.73 15.53 -2.30
N VAL A 59 14.87 15.86 -3.27
CA VAL A 59 14.71 15.17 -4.55
C VAL A 59 14.97 16.13 -5.70
N ALA A 60 15.18 15.62 -6.91
CA ALA A 60 15.63 16.41 -8.07
C ALA A 60 14.65 17.54 -8.46
N HIS A 61 13.34 17.33 -8.28
CA HIS A 61 12.31 18.32 -8.59
C HIS A 61 11.05 18.11 -7.77
N CYS A 62 10.26 19.15 -7.58
CA CYS A 62 8.92 19.08 -7.04
C CYS A 62 7.98 18.42 -8.08
N SER A 63 7.15 17.49 -7.64
CA SER A 63 6.21 16.84 -8.56
C SER A 63 5.06 17.78 -8.93
N ASP A 64 4.67 17.78 -10.21
CA ASP A 64 3.59 18.62 -10.75
C ASP A 64 2.17 18.16 -10.34
N THR A 65 2.06 17.02 -9.62
CA THR A 65 0.78 16.50 -9.15
C THR A 65 0.41 17.05 -7.78
N PHE A 66 -0.89 17.01 -7.44
CA PHE A 66 -1.40 17.43 -6.13
C PHE A 66 -0.86 16.58 -4.98
N SER A 67 -0.85 17.16 -3.77
CA SER A 67 -0.24 16.56 -2.58
C SER A 67 -1.15 15.54 -1.89
N PHE A 68 -2.41 15.90 -1.64
CA PHE A 68 -3.34 15.08 -0.85
C PHE A 68 -4.15 14.12 -1.75
N THR A 69 -4.10 12.81 -1.54
CA THR A 69 -3.37 12.04 -0.53
C THR A 69 -2.04 11.48 -1.07
N SER A 70 -1.17 10.94 -0.22
CA SER A 70 0.09 10.33 -0.65
C SER A 70 -0.14 8.93 -1.21
N ASN A 71 0.14 8.72 -2.51
CA ASN A 71 0.10 7.39 -3.16
C ASN A 71 1.11 6.41 -2.54
N HIS A 72 2.31 6.90 -2.15
CA HIS A 72 3.30 6.04 -1.48
C HIS A 72 2.76 5.48 -0.16
N ALA A 73 2.17 6.34 0.67
CA ALA A 73 1.53 5.88 1.90
C ALA A 73 0.37 4.91 1.59
N ALA A 74 -0.53 5.26 0.66
CA ALA A 74 -1.68 4.43 0.31
C ALA A 74 -1.25 3.03 -0.14
N ASN A 75 -0.32 2.93 -1.08
CA ASN A 75 0.11 1.65 -1.64
C ASN A 75 0.83 0.76 -0.61
N HIS A 76 1.71 1.33 0.23
CA HIS A 76 2.42 0.54 1.23
C HIS A 76 1.50 0.09 2.38
N PHE A 77 0.56 0.94 2.82
CA PHE A 77 -0.42 0.54 3.83
C PHE A 77 -1.46 -0.45 3.27
N ALA A 78 -1.79 -0.41 1.97
CA ALA A 78 -2.65 -1.40 1.32
C ALA A 78 -2.02 -2.81 1.37
N ILE A 79 -0.75 -2.91 0.97
CA ILE A 79 0.00 -4.18 1.04
C ILE A 79 0.19 -4.63 2.49
N ALA A 80 0.53 -3.72 3.41
CA ALA A 80 0.71 -4.05 4.82
C ALA A 80 -0.57 -4.61 5.43
N ALA A 81 -1.73 -3.98 5.19
CA ALA A 81 -3.03 -4.45 5.68
C ALA A 81 -3.41 -5.80 5.06
N PHE A 82 -3.30 -5.94 3.74
CA PHE A 82 -3.62 -7.18 3.04
C PHE A 82 -2.79 -8.36 3.53
N LEU A 83 -1.46 -8.23 3.53
CA LEU A 83 -0.56 -9.32 3.94
C LEU A 83 -0.68 -9.64 5.44
N SER A 84 -0.92 -8.65 6.29
CA SER A 84 -1.17 -8.87 7.72
C SER A 84 -2.40 -9.75 7.96
N LEU A 85 -3.45 -9.56 7.17
CA LEU A 85 -4.68 -10.34 7.27
C LEU A 85 -4.52 -11.76 6.67
N VAL A 86 -3.83 -11.87 5.55
CA VAL A 86 -3.54 -13.18 4.92
C VAL A 86 -2.68 -14.04 5.85
N PHE A 87 -1.61 -13.48 6.40
CA PHE A 87 -0.65 -14.17 7.26
C PHE A 87 -0.90 -13.92 8.75
N ARG A 88 -2.15 -13.77 9.19
CA ARG A 88 -2.53 -13.45 10.57
C ARG A 88 -2.01 -14.44 11.62
N ARG A 89 -1.60 -15.65 11.21
CA ARG A 89 -0.97 -16.63 12.09
C ARG A 89 0.46 -16.24 12.49
N VAL A 90 1.12 -15.41 11.69
CA VAL A 90 2.48 -14.92 11.95
C VAL A 90 2.37 -13.61 12.74
N LYS A 91 2.31 -13.70 14.05
CA LYS A 91 1.95 -12.59 14.96
C LYS A 91 2.84 -11.35 14.86
N TRP A 92 4.11 -11.49 14.50
CA TRP A 92 5.05 -10.38 14.37
C TRP A 92 4.98 -9.64 13.02
N LEU A 93 4.47 -10.31 11.97
CA LEU A 93 4.47 -9.80 10.60
C LEU A 93 3.71 -8.47 10.44
N PRO A 94 2.50 -8.27 11.02
CA PRO A 94 1.79 -7.01 10.93
C PRO A 94 2.63 -5.83 11.44
N TYR A 95 3.35 -6.00 12.54
CA TYR A 95 4.18 -4.94 13.10
C TYR A 95 5.31 -4.53 12.14
N VAL A 96 6.01 -5.50 11.56
CA VAL A 96 7.07 -5.24 10.58
C VAL A 96 6.52 -4.52 9.35
N LEU A 97 5.39 -4.98 8.80
CA LEU A 97 4.78 -4.40 7.62
C LEU A 97 4.27 -2.97 7.87
N ILE A 98 3.64 -2.72 9.02
CA ILE A 98 3.14 -1.38 9.40
C ILE A 98 4.32 -0.44 9.64
N ILE A 99 5.36 -0.88 10.35
CA ILE A 99 6.57 -0.07 10.58
C ILE A 99 7.22 0.28 9.24
N TRP A 100 7.39 -0.69 8.34
CA TRP A 100 7.92 -0.45 7.00
C TRP A 100 7.07 0.55 6.20
N ALA A 101 5.75 0.38 6.16
CA ALA A 101 4.84 1.31 5.50
C ALA A 101 4.93 2.72 6.10
N GLY A 102 5.05 2.81 7.42
CA GLY A 102 5.26 4.07 8.15
C GLY A 102 6.57 4.75 7.77
N PHE A 103 7.69 4.02 7.68
CA PHE A 103 8.96 4.57 7.23
C PHE A 103 8.88 5.12 5.80
N VAL A 104 8.27 4.39 4.88
CA VAL A 104 8.08 4.86 3.50
C VAL A 104 7.18 6.10 3.47
N ALA A 105 6.10 6.11 4.24
CA ALA A 105 5.21 7.26 4.34
C ALA A 105 5.92 8.50 4.90
N LEU A 106 6.65 8.35 6.02
CA LEU A 106 7.40 9.44 6.65
C LEU A 106 8.54 9.96 5.75
N SER A 107 9.17 9.10 4.94
CA SER A 107 10.18 9.54 3.99
C SER A 107 9.65 10.57 3.01
N GLN A 108 8.36 10.52 2.64
CA GLN A 108 7.73 11.48 1.71
C GLN A 108 7.56 12.88 2.36
N VAL A 109 7.41 12.93 3.68
CA VAL A 109 7.43 14.19 4.44
C VAL A 109 8.86 14.69 4.56
N TYR A 110 9.79 13.80 4.90
CA TYR A 110 11.21 14.14 5.06
C TYR A 110 11.82 14.75 3.79
N VAL A 111 11.47 14.23 2.61
CA VAL A 111 11.97 14.77 1.33
C VAL A 111 11.24 16.04 0.86
N GLY A 112 10.22 16.52 1.58
CA GLY A 112 9.49 17.76 1.27
C GLY A 112 8.38 17.62 0.22
N LEU A 113 7.94 16.41 -0.10
CA LEU A 113 6.91 16.16 -1.12
C LEU A 113 5.48 16.13 -0.59
N HIS A 114 5.30 15.78 0.70
CA HIS A 114 3.99 15.61 1.31
C HIS A 114 3.92 16.22 2.71
N PHE A 115 2.74 16.71 3.10
CA PHE A 115 2.44 17.07 4.48
C PHE A 115 2.12 15.82 5.31
N PRO A 116 2.27 15.85 6.66
CA PRO A 116 1.86 14.74 7.51
C PRO A 116 0.40 14.29 7.31
N ALA A 117 -0.52 15.22 7.06
CA ALA A 117 -1.92 14.90 6.77
C ALA A 117 -2.11 14.10 5.46
N ASP A 118 -1.24 14.31 4.45
CA ASP A 118 -1.33 13.59 3.19
C ASP A 118 -0.98 12.12 3.36
N ILE A 119 -0.01 11.81 4.22
CA ILE A 119 0.36 10.42 4.53
C ILE A 119 -0.69 9.75 5.42
N ALA A 120 -1.31 10.48 6.34
CA ALA A 120 -2.40 9.93 7.15
C ALA A 120 -3.63 9.58 6.28
N GLY A 121 -4.03 10.49 5.38
CA GLY A 121 -5.11 10.23 4.41
C GLY A 121 -4.78 9.07 3.47
N GLY A 122 -3.55 9.01 2.96
CA GLY A 122 -3.07 7.91 2.14
C GLY A 122 -3.09 6.57 2.89
N ALA A 123 -2.62 6.54 4.14
CA ALA A 123 -2.63 5.34 4.97
C ALA A 123 -4.07 4.82 5.19
N LEU A 124 -5.03 5.71 5.44
CA LEU A 124 -6.43 5.32 5.59
C LEU A 124 -6.98 4.67 4.31
N ILE A 125 -6.79 5.30 3.14
CA ILE A 125 -7.21 4.74 1.85
C ILE A 125 -6.53 3.38 1.63
N GLY A 126 -5.24 3.27 1.91
CA GLY A 126 -4.48 2.03 1.74
C GLY A 126 -5.03 0.91 2.62
N VAL A 127 -5.25 1.17 3.91
CA VAL A 127 -5.82 0.19 4.83
C VAL A 127 -7.18 -0.31 4.33
N LEU A 128 -8.08 0.58 3.91
CA LEU A 128 -9.39 0.20 3.37
C LEU A 128 -9.27 -0.66 2.10
N ALA A 129 -8.38 -0.29 1.17
CA ALA A 129 -8.11 -1.07 -0.04
C ALA A 129 -7.54 -2.46 0.29
N GLY A 130 -6.62 -2.56 1.26
CA GLY A 130 -6.07 -3.82 1.73
C GLY A 130 -7.13 -4.73 2.36
N TYR A 131 -8.03 -4.19 3.18
CA TYR A 131 -9.16 -4.94 3.72
C TYR A 131 -10.12 -5.45 2.64
N ALA A 132 -10.47 -4.59 1.65
CA ALA A 132 -11.32 -4.99 0.53
C ALA A 132 -10.68 -6.11 -0.30
N ALA A 133 -9.39 -6.01 -0.61
CA ALA A 133 -8.65 -7.06 -1.31
C ALA A 133 -8.59 -8.37 -0.51
N PHE A 134 -8.43 -8.29 0.82
CA PHE A 134 -8.47 -9.48 1.67
C PHE A 134 -9.85 -10.12 1.69
N ALA A 135 -10.93 -9.34 1.75
CA ALA A 135 -12.29 -9.87 1.68
C ALA A 135 -12.52 -10.63 0.35
N LEU A 136 -12.07 -10.05 -0.77
CA LEU A 136 -12.10 -10.72 -2.07
C LEU A 136 -11.27 -12.00 -2.08
N PHE A 137 -10.04 -11.95 -1.58
CA PHE A 137 -9.17 -13.14 -1.48
C PHE A 137 -9.82 -14.24 -0.65
N LYS A 138 -10.46 -13.89 0.47
CA LYS A 138 -11.16 -14.84 1.34
C LYS A 138 -12.29 -15.54 0.59
N LEU A 139 -13.13 -14.81 -0.15
CA LEU A 139 -14.21 -15.38 -0.96
C LEU A 139 -13.69 -16.34 -2.03
N ILE A 140 -12.62 -15.96 -2.74
CA ILE A 140 -11.99 -16.82 -3.75
C ILE A 140 -11.42 -18.08 -3.08
N LYS A 141 -10.74 -17.93 -1.94
CA LYS A 141 -10.17 -19.05 -1.20
C LYS A 141 -11.25 -20.05 -0.76
N GLU A 142 -12.32 -19.57 -0.14
CA GLU A 142 -13.43 -20.43 0.33
C GLU A 142 -14.09 -21.18 -0.84
N LYS A 143 -14.24 -20.54 -1.99
CA LYS A 143 -14.88 -21.14 -3.17
C LYS A 143 -14.01 -22.19 -3.89
N TYR A 144 -12.71 -21.95 -4.02
CA TYR A 144 -11.83 -22.73 -4.90
C TYR A 144 -10.70 -23.48 -4.16
N PHE A 145 -10.44 -23.17 -2.90
CA PHE A 145 -9.27 -23.68 -2.17
C PHE A 145 -9.60 -24.00 -0.70
N ALA A 146 -10.82 -24.51 -0.42
CA ALA A 146 -11.30 -24.79 0.95
C ALA A 146 -10.34 -25.66 1.77
N GLU A 147 -9.62 -26.58 1.13
CA GLU A 147 -8.68 -27.52 1.77
C GLU A 147 -7.24 -26.96 1.88
N SER A 148 -6.93 -25.78 1.34
CA SER A 148 -5.57 -25.26 1.40
C SER A 148 -5.24 -24.64 2.75
N ASN A 149 -4.22 -25.19 3.44
CA ASN A 149 -3.69 -24.69 4.70
C ASN A 149 -2.89 -23.38 4.54
N ILE A 150 -3.58 -22.26 4.28
CA ILE A 150 -3.00 -20.91 4.33
C ILE A 150 -3.39 -20.23 5.63
#